data_15f83b8c7e7e700a5caaaf0c4743ef35
#
_entry.id   15f83b8c7e7e700a5caaaf0c4743ef35
#
_cell.length_a   1.000
_cell.length_b   1.000
_cell.length_c   1.000
_cell.angle_alpha   90.00
_cell.angle_beta   90.00
_cell.angle_gamma   90.00
#
_symmetry.space_group_name_H-M   'P 1'
#
loop_
_entity.id
_entity.type
_entity.pdbx_description
1 polymer ?
#
loop_
_entity_poly.entity_id
_entity_poly.type
_entity_poly.pdbx_seq_one_letter_code
_entity_poly.pdbx_strand_id
1 'polypeptide(L)'
;MMRSGCGSNKAASVVLGLALTTCLLGAVSFACGVSSGSAAVAARPQRLTLYSAATAEQFVNNEDDRARGAGNNPFGAYSDFTSSTEEKGGGPFPGDQSVFTFDLYTGPTLKTKAGSAVFTCQYGFDKNAFCDASYRLTGGTLFGAGAFNFTTTMFTLAITGGYGNYIGMTGDVETTPSINNAQRLRFVIQRAG
;
A
#
# COMPACT_ATOMS: atom_id res chain seq x y z
N MET A 1 34.35 -32.23 23.29
CA MET A 1 35.14 -32.52 22.07
C MET A 1 35.08 -31.32 21.17
N MET A 2 36.23 -30.70 20.97
CA MET A 2 36.49 -29.52 20.16
C MET A 2 36.37 -29.79 18.67
N ARG A 3 35.97 -28.80 17.89
CA ARG A 3 36.64 -28.42 16.63
C ARG A 3 36.26 -27.02 16.15
N SER A 4 37.24 -26.14 16.25
CA SER A 4 37.31 -24.84 15.58
C SER A 4 37.51 -25.03 14.08
N GLY A 5 36.85 -24.12 13.27
CA GLY A 5 37.11 -23.94 11.85
C GLY A 5 37.32 -22.47 11.55
N CYS A 6 38.58 -22.05 11.46
CA CYS A 6 39.01 -20.72 11.06
C CYS A 6 39.09 -20.66 9.52
N GLY A 7 38.38 -19.78 8.86
CA GLY A 7 38.43 -19.51 7.41
C GLY A 7 39.06 -18.15 7.13
N SER A 8 40.24 -18.21 6.52
CA SER A 8 41.14 -17.13 6.16
C SER A 8 40.63 -16.27 5.00
N ASN A 9 40.55 -14.97 5.20
CA ASN A 9 40.29 -13.97 4.14
C ASN A 9 41.66 -13.60 3.48
N LYS A 10 41.74 -13.85 2.20
CA LYS A 10 42.85 -13.38 1.36
C LYS A 10 42.57 -11.97 0.85
N ALA A 11 43.39 -11.02 1.26
CA ALA A 11 43.48 -9.69 0.71
C ALA A 11 44.17 -9.72 -0.67
N ALA A 12 43.57 -9.12 -1.67
CA ALA A 12 44.16 -8.88 -2.97
C ALA A 12 44.73 -7.45 -3.02
N SER A 13 46.04 -7.36 -3.14
CA SER A 13 46.76 -6.11 -3.36
C SER A 13 46.66 -5.71 -4.83
N VAL A 14 46.25 -4.48 -5.08
CA VAL A 14 46.31 -3.85 -6.41
C VAL A 14 47.56 -3.00 -6.51
N VAL A 15 48.39 -3.34 -7.45
CA VAL A 15 49.65 -2.65 -7.78
C VAL A 15 49.35 -1.40 -8.58
N LEU A 16 49.83 -0.26 -8.09
CA LEU A 16 49.75 1.05 -8.74
C LEU A 16 50.89 1.20 -9.75
N GLY A 17 50.57 1.14 -11.03
CA GLY A 17 51.52 1.40 -12.11
C GLY A 17 51.53 2.87 -12.50
N LEU A 18 52.65 3.55 -12.27
CA LEU A 18 52.89 4.94 -12.68
C LEU A 18 53.39 4.95 -14.12
N ALA A 19 52.63 5.46 -15.07
CA ALA A 19 53.12 5.74 -16.42
C ALA A 19 53.11 7.27 -16.63
N LEU A 20 54.29 7.86 -16.66
CA LEU A 20 54.52 9.21 -17.17
C LEU A 20 54.43 9.20 -18.69
N THR A 21 53.53 9.95 -19.26
CA THR A 21 53.53 10.27 -20.68
C THR A 21 53.33 11.80 -20.85
N THR A 22 54.34 12.41 -21.44
CA THR A 22 54.49 13.82 -21.76
C THR A 22 53.40 14.31 -22.73
N CYS A 23 52.73 15.39 -22.37
CA CYS A 23 51.68 16.03 -23.13
C CYS A 23 52.18 17.01 -24.16
N LEU A 24 51.71 16.88 -25.40
CA LEU A 24 51.67 17.95 -26.40
C LEU A 24 50.42 18.79 -26.16
N LEU A 25 50.61 20.12 -26.18
CA LEU A 25 49.51 21.10 -26.10
C LEU A 25 48.63 21.03 -27.34
N GLY A 26 47.42 20.53 -27.17
CA GLY A 26 46.31 20.71 -28.12
C GLY A 26 45.17 21.34 -27.37
N ALA A 27 44.83 22.61 -27.70
CA ALA A 27 43.67 23.28 -27.17
C ALA A 27 42.37 22.61 -27.69
N VAL A 28 41.82 21.71 -26.93
CA VAL A 28 40.50 21.13 -27.20
C VAL A 28 39.49 21.96 -26.42
N SER A 29 38.73 22.80 -27.13
CA SER A 29 37.56 23.50 -26.59
C SER A 29 36.51 22.47 -26.21
N PHE A 30 36.43 22.15 -24.92
CA PHE A 30 35.27 21.41 -24.38
C PHE A 30 34.06 22.33 -24.42
N ALA A 31 33.26 22.20 -25.46
CA ALA A 31 31.90 22.70 -25.44
C ALA A 31 31.14 21.87 -24.39
N CYS A 32 30.94 22.42 -23.19
CA CYS A 32 29.98 21.91 -22.23
C CYS A 32 28.59 21.98 -22.87
N GLY A 33 28.19 20.87 -23.49
CA GLY A 33 26.83 20.65 -23.92
C GLY A 33 25.96 20.63 -22.67
N VAL A 34 25.31 21.76 -22.35
CA VAL A 34 24.24 21.80 -21.35
C VAL A 34 23.12 20.94 -21.95
N SER A 35 23.07 19.66 -21.56
CA SER A 35 21.92 18.83 -21.83
C SER A 35 20.73 19.49 -21.16
N SER A 36 19.92 20.20 -21.93
CA SER A 36 18.61 20.68 -21.51
C SER A 36 17.79 19.45 -21.17
N GLY A 37 17.86 19.01 -19.92
CA GLY A 37 17.00 17.97 -19.39
C GLY A 37 15.56 18.44 -19.62
N SER A 38 14.87 17.83 -20.58
CA SER A 38 13.44 18.03 -20.75
C SER A 38 12.81 17.65 -19.43
N ALA A 39 12.34 18.63 -18.66
CA ALA A 39 11.55 18.39 -17.48
C ALA A 39 10.37 17.52 -17.92
N ALA A 40 10.31 16.29 -17.43
CA ALA A 40 9.20 15.40 -17.69
C ALA A 40 7.93 16.14 -17.24
N VAL A 41 7.06 16.43 -18.21
CA VAL A 41 5.77 17.06 -17.91
C VAL A 41 5.00 16.07 -17.06
N ALA A 42 4.82 16.43 -15.80
CA ALA A 42 4.08 15.58 -14.86
C ALA A 42 2.69 15.28 -15.45
N ALA A 43 2.38 14.00 -15.57
CA ALA A 43 1.09 13.58 -16.10
C ALA A 43 -0.03 14.17 -15.23
N ARG A 44 -1.03 14.77 -15.88
CA ARG A 44 -2.16 15.35 -15.15
C ARG A 44 -2.93 14.25 -14.42
N PRO A 45 -3.31 14.47 -13.14
CA PRO A 45 -4.10 13.51 -12.41
C PRO A 45 -5.43 13.21 -13.11
N GLN A 46 -5.75 11.95 -13.24
CA GLN A 46 -7.06 11.48 -13.70
C GLN A 46 -8.02 11.46 -12.53
N ARG A 47 -9.27 11.87 -12.78
CA ARG A 47 -10.34 11.81 -11.78
C ARG A 47 -11.40 10.82 -12.25
N LEU A 48 -11.74 9.88 -11.39
CA LEU A 48 -12.80 8.91 -11.61
C LEU A 48 -13.74 8.94 -10.42
N THR A 49 -15.04 9.00 -10.67
CA THR A 49 -16.06 8.90 -9.62
C THR A 49 -16.91 7.68 -9.86
N LEU A 50 -17.01 6.82 -8.86
CA LEU A 50 -17.84 5.63 -8.84
C LEU A 50 -18.72 5.63 -7.58
N TYR A 51 -19.72 4.76 -7.59
CA TYR A 51 -20.61 4.54 -6.46
C TYR A 51 -20.59 3.06 -6.13
N SER A 52 -20.39 2.71 -4.86
CA SER A 52 -20.35 1.32 -4.41
C SER A 52 -21.60 0.97 -3.62
N ALA A 53 -22.15 -0.20 -3.90
CA ALA A 53 -23.19 -0.82 -3.10
C ALA A 53 -22.69 -2.15 -2.57
N ALA A 54 -22.80 -2.37 -1.26
CA ALA A 54 -22.39 -3.62 -0.62
C ALA A 54 -23.24 -4.78 -1.13
N THR A 55 -22.60 -5.90 -1.46
CA THR A 55 -23.25 -7.12 -1.93
C THR A 55 -23.10 -8.27 -0.94
N ALA A 56 -22.00 -8.30 -0.18
CA ALA A 56 -21.79 -9.25 0.90
C ALA A 56 -20.81 -8.70 1.92
N GLU A 57 -20.93 -9.22 3.13
CA GLU A 57 -20.01 -8.99 4.24
C GLU A 57 -19.82 -10.31 4.98
N GLN A 58 -18.58 -10.61 5.36
CA GLN A 58 -18.23 -11.70 6.25
C GLN A 58 -17.31 -11.19 7.33
N PHE A 59 -17.71 -11.41 8.57
CA PHE A 59 -16.88 -11.17 9.74
C PHE A 59 -16.21 -12.48 10.16
N VAL A 60 -14.90 -12.42 10.40
CA VAL A 60 -14.09 -13.53 10.90
C VAL A 60 -13.63 -13.17 12.30
N ASN A 61 -14.17 -13.88 13.28
CA ASN A 61 -13.80 -13.73 14.67
C ASN A 61 -12.60 -14.64 15.00
N ASN A 62 -11.48 -14.06 15.38
CA ASN A 62 -10.26 -14.79 15.74
C ASN A 62 -10.20 -15.07 17.28
N GLU A 63 -11.32 -15.41 17.90
CA GLU A 63 -11.45 -15.63 19.33
C GLU A 63 -10.48 -16.72 19.83
N ASP A 64 -10.29 -17.80 19.09
CA ASP A 64 -9.37 -18.88 19.45
C ASP A 64 -7.93 -18.40 19.57
N ASP A 65 -7.51 -17.52 18.68
CA ASP A 65 -6.15 -16.96 18.70
C ASP A 65 -5.98 -15.99 19.86
N ARG A 66 -7.01 -15.24 20.21
CA ARG A 66 -7.00 -14.38 21.42
C ARG A 66 -6.96 -15.21 22.71
N ALA A 67 -7.73 -16.30 22.77
CA ALA A 67 -7.82 -17.16 23.96
C ALA A 67 -6.51 -17.93 24.23
N ARG A 68 -5.69 -18.17 23.23
CA ARG A 68 -4.38 -18.83 23.36
C ARG A 68 -3.31 -17.95 24.00
N GLY A 69 -3.65 -16.71 24.25
CA GLY A 69 -2.81 -15.77 24.96
C GLY A 69 -1.70 -15.19 24.14
N ALA A 70 -0.95 -14.34 24.79
CA ALA A 70 0.21 -13.70 24.26
C ALA A 70 1.19 -14.73 23.77
N GLY A 71 1.26 -14.85 22.49
CA GLY A 71 2.41 -15.47 21.89
C GLY A 71 3.70 -14.84 22.40
N ASN A 72 4.83 -15.45 22.15
CA ASN A 72 6.11 -14.89 22.49
C ASN A 72 6.20 -13.46 21.97
N ASN A 73 6.30 -12.49 22.88
CA ASN A 73 6.56 -11.13 22.50
C ASN A 73 7.94 -11.07 21.83
N PRO A 74 8.04 -10.89 20.49
CA PRO A 74 9.32 -10.86 19.80
C PRO A 74 10.15 -9.62 20.17
N PHE A 75 9.52 -8.65 20.82
CA PHE A 75 10.13 -7.39 21.22
C PHE A 75 10.50 -7.36 22.70
N GLY A 76 10.98 -8.46 23.25
CA GLY A 76 11.23 -8.73 24.67
C GLY A 76 11.63 -7.57 25.60
N ALA A 77 12.05 -6.42 25.07
CA ALA A 77 12.27 -5.19 25.81
C ALA A 77 10.97 -4.47 26.22
N TYR A 78 9.84 -4.87 25.68
CA TYR A 78 8.51 -4.33 25.98
C TYR A 78 7.71 -5.35 26.79
N SER A 79 8.32 -5.81 27.90
CA SER A 79 7.71 -6.81 28.78
C SER A 79 6.40 -6.36 29.43
N ASP A 80 6.11 -5.06 29.37
CA ASP A 80 4.87 -4.49 29.88
C ASP A 80 3.69 -4.62 28.90
N PHE A 81 3.92 -5.18 27.72
CA PHE A 81 2.84 -5.63 26.88
C PHE A 81 2.14 -6.81 27.55
N THR A 82 1.22 -6.49 28.42
CA THR A 82 0.23 -7.47 28.82
C THR A 82 -0.70 -7.65 27.64
N SER A 83 -0.56 -8.76 26.95
CA SER A 83 -1.50 -9.25 25.95
C SER A 83 -2.93 -9.38 26.46
N SER A 84 -3.12 -9.14 27.71
CA SER A 84 -4.36 -9.29 28.45
C SER A 84 -5.19 -8.02 28.57
N THR A 85 -4.95 -6.99 27.81
CA THR A 85 -6.01 -6.03 27.55
C THR A 85 -7.04 -6.71 26.65
N GLU A 86 -7.70 -7.74 27.21
CA GLU A 86 -8.98 -8.17 26.68
C GLU A 86 -9.84 -6.92 26.56
N GLU A 87 -10.02 -6.44 25.33
CA GLU A 87 -10.99 -5.41 25.08
C GLU A 87 -12.34 -5.99 25.48
N LYS A 88 -12.91 -5.47 26.58
CA LYS A 88 -14.23 -5.86 27.03
C LYS A 88 -15.27 -5.28 26.09
N GLY A 89 -16.20 -6.08 25.65
CA GLY A 89 -17.31 -5.60 24.82
C GLY A 89 -17.69 -6.56 23.70
N GLY A 90 -18.49 -6.06 22.74
CA GLY A 90 -19.05 -6.86 21.66
C GLY A 90 -18.16 -6.98 20.40
N GLY A 91 -16.90 -6.56 20.46
CA GLY A 91 -16.02 -6.53 19.30
C GLY A 91 -16.35 -5.38 18.31
N PRO A 92 -15.71 -5.31 17.12
CA PRO A 92 -14.58 -6.16 16.72
C PRO A 92 -13.36 -5.97 17.62
N PHE A 93 -12.56 -7.03 17.75
CA PHE A 93 -11.34 -7.04 18.56
C PHE A 93 -10.09 -7.03 17.67
N PRO A 94 -8.93 -6.60 18.20
CA PRO A 94 -7.68 -6.68 17.47
C PRO A 94 -7.40 -8.09 16.94
N GLY A 95 -7.08 -8.17 15.64
CA GLY A 95 -6.87 -9.44 14.96
C GLY A 95 -8.10 -10.02 14.25
N ASP A 96 -9.31 -9.54 14.57
CA ASP A 96 -10.51 -9.90 13.81
C ASP A 96 -10.41 -9.34 12.39
N GLN A 97 -11.17 -9.92 11.48
CA GLN A 97 -11.18 -9.52 10.07
C GLN A 97 -12.60 -9.35 9.55
N SER A 98 -12.77 -8.44 8.61
CA SER A 98 -13.97 -8.37 7.79
C SER A 98 -13.61 -8.39 6.32
N VAL A 99 -14.41 -9.10 5.53
CA VAL A 99 -14.32 -9.09 4.07
C VAL A 99 -15.63 -8.52 3.54
N PHE A 100 -15.52 -7.46 2.73
CA PHE A 100 -16.66 -6.81 2.10
C PHE A 100 -16.54 -6.96 0.58
N THR A 101 -17.66 -7.21 -0.08
CA THR A 101 -17.76 -7.15 -1.53
C THR A 101 -18.77 -6.09 -1.95
N PHE A 102 -18.45 -5.42 -3.05
CA PHE A 102 -19.26 -4.33 -3.57
C PHE A 102 -19.42 -4.44 -5.08
N ASP A 103 -20.58 -4.08 -5.57
CA ASP A 103 -20.73 -3.69 -6.97
C ASP A 103 -20.44 -2.21 -7.14
N LEU A 104 -19.75 -1.86 -8.22
CA LEU A 104 -19.39 -0.49 -8.57
C LEU A 104 -20.26 0.01 -9.72
N TYR A 105 -20.69 1.27 -9.63
CA TYR A 105 -21.60 1.90 -10.59
C TYR A 105 -21.07 3.27 -11.03
N THR A 106 -21.46 3.69 -12.23
CA THR A 106 -21.07 5.01 -12.77
C THR A 106 -21.89 6.17 -12.21
N GLY A 107 -22.98 5.90 -11.52
CA GLY A 107 -23.85 6.94 -10.97
C GLY A 107 -24.55 6.54 -9.68
N PRO A 108 -25.05 7.52 -8.91
CA PRO A 108 -25.65 7.30 -7.59
C PRO A 108 -27.00 6.54 -7.63
N THR A 109 -27.61 6.43 -8.81
CA THR A 109 -28.85 5.66 -8.99
C THR A 109 -28.62 4.16 -9.16
N LEU A 110 -27.35 3.71 -9.14
CA LEU A 110 -26.92 2.31 -9.21
C LEU A 110 -27.47 1.54 -10.43
N LYS A 111 -27.65 2.22 -11.58
CA LYS A 111 -28.22 1.61 -12.78
C LYS A 111 -27.19 0.95 -13.69
N THR A 112 -26.01 1.58 -13.83
CA THR A 112 -24.98 1.13 -14.78
C THR A 112 -23.78 0.61 -14.01
N LYS A 113 -23.61 -0.71 -14.00
CA LYS A 113 -22.49 -1.36 -13.34
C LYS A 113 -21.17 -1.06 -14.09
N ALA A 114 -20.16 -0.66 -13.35
CA ALA A 114 -18.81 -0.33 -13.84
C ALA A 114 -17.77 -1.37 -13.44
N GLY A 115 -18.07 -2.21 -12.43
CA GLY A 115 -17.14 -3.18 -11.93
C GLY A 115 -17.54 -3.75 -10.58
N SER A 116 -16.55 -4.21 -9.82
CA SER A 116 -16.70 -4.70 -8.46
C SER A 116 -15.51 -4.32 -7.60
N ALA A 117 -15.69 -4.37 -6.28
CA ALA A 117 -14.58 -4.20 -5.35
C ALA A 117 -14.65 -5.24 -4.24
N VAL A 118 -13.47 -5.57 -3.69
CA VAL A 118 -13.32 -6.37 -2.48
C VAL A 118 -12.44 -5.59 -1.53
N PHE A 119 -12.86 -5.54 -0.27
CA PHE A 119 -12.09 -4.99 0.83
C PHE A 119 -11.85 -6.11 1.83
N THR A 120 -10.62 -6.23 2.29
CA THR A 120 -10.26 -7.09 3.42
C THR A 120 -9.69 -6.20 4.51
N CYS A 121 -10.34 -6.15 5.66
CA CYS A 121 -9.97 -5.27 6.76
C CYS A 121 -9.55 -6.11 7.96
N GLN A 122 -8.40 -5.79 8.53
CA GLN A 122 -7.91 -6.35 9.77
C GLN A 122 -8.07 -5.31 10.88
N TYR A 123 -8.76 -5.69 11.94
CA TYR A 123 -8.99 -4.82 13.08
C TYR A 123 -7.78 -4.70 13.97
N GLY A 124 -7.46 -3.47 14.37
CA GLY A 124 -6.49 -3.13 15.40
C GLY A 124 -7.19 -2.66 16.67
N PHE A 125 -6.45 -1.95 17.51
CA PHE A 125 -6.98 -1.35 18.75
C PHE A 125 -7.82 -0.10 18.44
N ASP A 126 -8.69 0.29 19.36
CA ASP A 126 -9.50 1.53 19.34
C ASP A 126 -10.40 1.65 18.09
N LYS A 127 -10.96 0.52 17.64
CA LYS A 127 -11.81 0.44 16.43
C LYS A 127 -11.13 0.90 15.15
N ASN A 128 -9.81 0.95 15.15
CA ASN A 128 -9.04 1.15 13.94
C ASN A 128 -8.93 -0.17 13.18
N ALA A 129 -8.84 -0.08 11.87
CA ALA A 129 -8.52 -1.20 11.01
C ALA A 129 -7.61 -0.77 9.88
N PHE A 130 -6.83 -1.71 9.38
CA PHE A 130 -6.11 -1.57 8.13
C PHE A 130 -6.83 -2.39 7.08
N CYS A 131 -7.14 -1.77 5.95
CA CYS A 131 -7.86 -2.41 4.86
C CYS A 131 -7.05 -2.39 3.58
N ASP A 132 -7.05 -3.54 2.91
CA ASP A 132 -6.65 -3.70 1.52
C ASP A 132 -7.89 -3.70 0.64
N ALA A 133 -7.82 -3.00 -0.48
CA ALA A 133 -8.91 -2.89 -1.43
C ALA A 133 -8.46 -3.24 -2.85
N SER A 134 -9.30 -3.97 -3.57
CA SER A 134 -9.15 -4.20 -5.00
C SER A 134 -10.39 -3.72 -5.74
N TYR A 135 -10.20 -2.82 -6.71
CA TYR A 135 -11.26 -2.26 -7.54
C TYR A 135 -11.10 -2.83 -8.95
N ARG A 136 -11.91 -3.83 -9.28
CA ARG A 136 -11.91 -4.48 -10.60
C ARG A 136 -12.81 -3.68 -11.54
N LEU A 137 -12.19 -3.03 -12.52
CA LEU A 137 -12.83 -2.14 -13.49
C LEU A 137 -12.61 -2.66 -14.92
N THR A 138 -13.31 -2.06 -15.88
CA THR A 138 -13.04 -2.34 -17.30
C THR A 138 -11.59 -2.01 -17.63
N GLY A 139 -10.88 -3.00 -18.16
CA GLY A 139 -9.48 -2.85 -18.57
C GLY A 139 -8.43 -3.12 -17.49
N GLY A 140 -8.82 -3.43 -16.24
CA GLY A 140 -7.84 -3.78 -15.19
C GLY A 140 -8.35 -3.62 -13.77
N THR A 141 -7.43 -3.62 -12.84
CA THR A 141 -7.72 -3.45 -11.41
C THR A 141 -6.83 -2.38 -10.80
N LEU A 142 -7.39 -1.54 -9.94
CA LEU A 142 -6.66 -0.68 -9.01
C LEU A 142 -6.56 -1.39 -7.67
N PHE A 143 -5.45 -1.20 -6.99
CA PHE A 143 -5.24 -1.64 -5.60
C PHE A 143 -5.14 -0.43 -4.70
N GLY A 144 -5.74 -0.52 -3.53
CA GLY A 144 -5.67 0.52 -2.51
C GLY A 144 -5.45 -0.08 -1.14
N ALA A 145 -4.86 0.71 -0.25
CA ALA A 145 -4.64 0.31 1.13
C ALA A 145 -4.67 1.52 2.06
N GLY A 146 -5.05 1.31 3.30
CA GLY A 146 -5.01 2.35 4.31
C GLY A 146 -5.69 1.96 5.61
N ALA A 147 -5.39 2.76 6.63
CA ALA A 147 -6.03 2.64 7.93
C ALA A 147 -7.21 3.60 8.03
N PHE A 148 -8.28 3.16 8.65
CA PHE A 148 -9.38 4.03 9.04
C PHE A 148 -10.05 3.55 10.32
N ASN A 149 -10.86 4.41 10.90
CA ASN A 149 -11.61 4.10 12.11
C ASN A 149 -13.07 3.83 11.76
N PHE A 150 -13.60 2.69 12.19
CA PHE A 150 -14.99 2.28 11.91
C PHE A 150 -16.07 3.14 12.58
N THR A 151 -15.69 4.12 13.38
CA THR A 151 -16.64 5.13 13.89
C THR A 151 -16.95 6.22 12.88
N THR A 152 -16.22 6.29 11.76
CA THR A 152 -16.42 7.28 10.70
C THR A 152 -17.01 6.63 9.46
N THR A 153 -17.80 7.39 8.73
CA THR A 153 -18.41 6.98 7.45
C THR A 153 -17.62 7.50 6.25
N MET A 154 -16.58 8.30 6.49
CA MET A 154 -15.71 8.88 5.47
C MET A 154 -14.28 8.46 5.74
N PHE A 155 -13.61 8.01 4.69
CA PHE A 155 -12.21 7.61 4.78
C PHE A 155 -11.52 7.77 3.42
N THR A 156 -10.19 7.76 3.46
CA THR A 156 -9.34 7.79 2.27
C THR A 156 -8.38 6.62 2.30
N LEU A 157 -8.26 5.92 1.16
CA LEU A 157 -7.22 4.92 0.96
C LEU A 157 -6.23 5.42 -0.08
N ALA A 158 -4.95 5.12 0.12
CA ALA A 158 -3.95 5.32 -0.90
C ALA A 158 -4.15 4.31 -2.03
N ILE A 159 -4.05 4.75 -3.28
CA ILE A 159 -3.93 3.85 -4.43
C ILE A 159 -2.46 3.45 -4.55
N THR A 160 -2.19 2.19 -4.29
CA THR A 160 -0.84 1.63 -4.18
C THR A 160 -0.34 1.02 -5.49
N GLY A 161 -1.22 0.88 -6.48
CA GLY A 161 -0.88 0.33 -7.78
C GLY A 161 -2.08 -0.19 -8.55
N GLY A 162 -1.79 -0.96 -9.59
CA GLY A 162 -2.81 -1.62 -10.39
C GLY A 162 -2.21 -2.51 -11.47
N TYR A 163 -3.06 -3.20 -12.21
CA TYR A 163 -2.65 -3.93 -13.41
C TYR A 163 -3.59 -3.62 -14.60
N GLY A 164 -3.21 -4.10 -15.80
CA GLY A 164 -3.91 -3.73 -17.03
C GLY A 164 -3.71 -2.26 -17.36
N ASN A 165 -4.77 -1.54 -17.65
CA ASN A 165 -4.72 -0.11 -17.97
C ASN A 165 -4.25 0.76 -16.78
N TYR A 166 -4.20 0.18 -15.58
CA TYR A 166 -3.85 0.86 -14.34
C TYR A 166 -2.43 0.57 -13.84
N ILE A 167 -1.57 -0.05 -14.66
CA ILE A 167 -0.16 -0.28 -14.31
C ILE A 167 0.52 1.06 -14.00
N GLY A 168 1.21 1.12 -12.85
CA GLY A 168 1.94 2.30 -12.39
C GLY A 168 1.07 3.46 -11.93
N MET A 169 -0.25 3.26 -11.76
CA MET A 169 -1.12 4.27 -11.16
C MET A 169 -0.92 4.32 -9.65
N THR A 170 -0.87 5.54 -9.13
CA THR A 170 -0.84 5.88 -7.70
C THR A 170 -1.78 7.05 -7.44
N GLY A 171 -2.08 7.33 -6.18
CA GLY A 171 -2.96 8.43 -5.78
C GLY A 171 -3.84 8.06 -4.60
N ASP A 172 -5.07 8.55 -4.61
CA ASP A 172 -6.01 8.37 -3.51
C ASP A 172 -7.40 8.02 -4.00
N VAL A 173 -8.16 7.32 -3.14
CA VAL A 173 -9.61 7.19 -3.24
C VAL A 173 -10.26 7.68 -1.96
N GLU A 174 -11.05 8.74 -2.07
CA GLU A 174 -11.89 9.25 -0.99
C GLU A 174 -13.26 8.57 -1.06
N THR A 175 -13.70 8.03 0.08
CA THR A 175 -15.00 7.38 0.24
C THR A 175 -15.89 8.24 1.10
N THR A 176 -17.10 8.54 0.62
CA THR A 176 -18.11 9.33 1.34
C THR A 176 -19.49 8.71 1.18
N PRO A 177 -20.40 8.86 2.17
CA PRO A 177 -21.78 8.43 2.04
C PRO A 177 -22.47 9.05 0.82
N SER A 178 -23.42 8.30 0.24
CA SER A 178 -24.24 8.74 -0.88
C SER A 178 -25.69 8.30 -0.67
N ILE A 179 -26.57 8.64 -1.62
CA ILE A 179 -27.96 8.17 -1.62
C ILE A 179 -28.05 6.66 -1.85
N ASN A 180 -29.19 6.06 -1.58
CA ASN A 180 -29.48 4.63 -1.78
C ASN A 180 -28.54 3.69 -1.01
N ASN A 181 -28.11 4.07 0.19
CA ASN A 181 -27.11 3.34 1.00
C ASN A 181 -25.79 3.04 0.24
N ALA A 182 -25.51 3.80 -0.80
CA ALA A 182 -24.28 3.70 -1.54
C ALA A 182 -23.17 4.56 -0.89
N GLN A 183 -21.94 4.27 -1.27
CA GLN A 183 -20.81 5.14 -1.00
C GLN A 183 -20.31 5.73 -2.32
N ARG A 184 -19.96 7.01 -2.31
CA ARG A 184 -19.28 7.65 -3.43
C ARG A 184 -17.77 7.48 -3.27
N LEU A 185 -17.14 6.92 -4.28
CA LEU A 185 -15.70 6.73 -4.39
C LEU A 185 -15.14 7.76 -5.37
N ARG A 186 -14.29 8.65 -4.89
CA ARG A 186 -13.63 9.67 -5.72
C ARG A 186 -12.14 9.37 -5.81
N PHE A 187 -11.72 8.82 -6.94
CA PHE A 187 -10.33 8.55 -7.26
C PHE A 187 -9.66 9.79 -7.82
N VAL A 188 -8.46 10.08 -7.34
CA VAL A 188 -7.52 11.04 -7.91
C VAL A 188 -6.22 10.28 -8.13
N ILE A 189 -5.99 9.83 -9.36
CA ILE A 189 -4.90 8.92 -9.71
C ILE A 189 -4.02 9.49 -10.81
N GLN A 190 -2.76 9.16 -10.77
CA GLN A 190 -1.78 9.54 -11.77
C GLN A 190 -0.80 8.40 -12.01
N ARG A 191 -0.18 8.37 -13.18
CA ARG A 191 0.89 7.42 -13.44
C ARG A 191 2.15 7.89 -12.74
N ALA A 192 2.80 7.00 -11.99
CA ALA A 192 4.13 7.26 -11.45
C ALA A 192 5.10 7.51 -12.62
N GLY A 193 5.88 8.56 -12.53
CA GLY A 193 6.87 8.95 -13.54
C GLY A 193 8.08 8.02 -13.57
#